data_06e25bfab64bac585502c81c454fe085
#
_entry.id   06e25bfab64bac585502c81c454fe085
#
_cell.length_a   1.000
_cell.length_b   1.000
_cell.length_c   1.000
_cell.angle_alpha   90.00
_cell.angle_beta   90.00
_cell.angle_gamma   90.00
#
_symmetry.space_group_name_H-M   'P 1'
#
loop_
_entity.id
_entity.type
_entity.pdbx_description
1 polymer ?
#
loop_
_entity_poly.entity_id
_entity_poly.type
_entity_poly.pdbx_seq_one_letter_code
_entity_poly.pdbx_strand_id
1 'polypeptide(L)'
;MGHGTTDWFQIGKGVHQGCILSPCLFNFYAEYIMRNAGLEEAQAGIRIAGRNIKNLRYADDTTLIAESEEELKSLLMKVKEEGEKVGLKLNIQKTKIMASGPITSWEIDGETVETVSDFIFLGSKITADGDCRHEIKRRFLLGRKVMSNLDSILKSRDIILPTKVCLVNAMVFPVVMYGCESWTVKKAERRRIDAFELWCWRRLLRVPWTAGRSNQSILKISPGCSLEGMMLNLKLQYFGHLMRRVDSLEKTLMLGGLGAGGEGDDRG
;
A
#
# COMPACT_ATOMS: atom_id res chain seq x y z
N MET A 1 -35.66 10.54 -3.62
CA MET A 1 -34.87 9.70 -2.70
C MET A 1 -35.63 9.66 -1.39
N GLY A 2 -36.23 8.50 -1.04
CA GLY A 2 -37.01 8.36 0.19
C GLY A 2 -36.04 8.28 1.37
N HIS A 3 -36.12 9.24 2.27
CA HIS A 3 -35.53 9.15 3.59
C HIS A 3 -36.37 8.17 4.42
N GLY A 4 -36.04 6.87 4.35
CA GLY A 4 -36.54 5.90 5.30
C GLY A 4 -35.91 6.17 6.66
N THR A 5 -36.70 6.60 7.63
CA THR A 5 -36.28 6.59 9.04
C THR A 5 -36.24 5.14 9.48
N THR A 6 -35.11 4.70 9.99
CA THR A 6 -34.97 3.40 10.66
C THR A 6 -35.65 3.47 12.03
N ASP A 7 -36.25 2.35 12.44
CA ASP A 7 -36.83 2.23 13.79
C ASP A 7 -35.77 2.46 14.88
N TRP A 8 -36.20 3.01 16.00
CA TRP A 8 -35.32 3.22 17.14
C TRP A 8 -34.78 1.88 17.66
N PHE A 9 -33.46 1.79 17.81
CA PHE A 9 -32.81 0.66 18.44
C PHE A 9 -31.99 1.12 19.65
N GLN A 10 -31.91 0.25 20.66
CA GLN A 10 -31.20 0.57 21.89
C GLN A 10 -29.71 0.39 21.72
N ILE A 11 -28.91 1.44 21.93
CA ILE A 11 -27.44 1.39 21.90
C ILE A 11 -26.96 1.02 23.30
N GLY A 12 -26.52 -0.23 23.48
CA GLY A 12 -25.96 -0.69 24.77
C GLY A 12 -24.49 -0.37 24.96
N LYS A 13 -23.67 -0.56 23.95
CA LYS A 13 -22.20 -0.32 23.95
C LYS A 13 -21.74 0.14 22.58
N GLY A 14 -20.66 0.93 22.54
CA GLY A 14 -20.01 1.39 21.32
C GLY A 14 -20.11 2.88 21.12
N VAL A 15 -19.58 3.34 19.98
CA VAL A 15 -19.59 4.75 19.56
C VAL A 15 -20.22 4.84 18.17
N HIS A 16 -20.88 5.97 17.92
CA HIS A 16 -21.54 6.19 16.64
C HIS A 16 -20.51 6.30 15.51
N GLN A 17 -20.76 5.59 14.39
CA GLN A 17 -19.95 5.71 13.19
C GLN A 17 -20.06 7.15 12.64
N GLY A 18 -18.91 7.79 12.37
CA GLY A 18 -18.84 9.18 11.97
C GLY A 18 -18.67 10.19 13.14
N CYS A 19 -18.71 9.74 14.40
CA CYS A 19 -18.33 10.58 15.52
C CYS A 19 -16.83 10.91 15.48
N ILE A 20 -16.47 12.16 15.77
CA ILE A 20 -15.08 12.63 15.74
C ILE A 20 -14.16 11.91 16.74
N LEU A 21 -14.72 11.37 17.82
CA LEU A 21 -13.98 10.62 18.84
C LEU A 21 -13.79 9.14 18.49
N SER A 22 -14.59 8.57 17.58
CA SER A 22 -14.57 7.14 17.29
C SER A 22 -13.20 6.62 16.83
N PRO A 23 -12.46 7.30 15.93
CA PRO A 23 -11.12 6.85 15.52
C PRO A 23 -10.11 6.86 16.69
N CYS A 24 -10.17 7.88 17.55
CA CYS A 24 -9.29 7.99 18.72
C CYS A 24 -9.56 6.86 19.73
N LEU A 25 -10.84 6.62 20.04
CA LEU A 25 -11.24 5.55 20.95
C LEU A 25 -10.87 4.17 20.41
N PHE A 26 -11.06 3.94 19.09
CA PHE A 26 -10.66 2.69 18.46
C PHE A 26 -9.14 2.47 18.56
N ASN A 27 -8.34 3.51 18.33
CA ASN A 27 -6.89 3.42 18.47
C ASN A 27 -6.45 3.08 19.90
N PHE A 28 -7.12 3.64 20.92
CA PHE A 28 -6.88 3.27 22.33
C PHE A 28 -7.23 1.80 22.60
N TYR A 29 -8.34 1.31 22.06
CA TYR A 29 -8.71 -0.11 22.15
C TYR A 29 -7.68 -1.01 21.49
N ALA A 30 -7.27 -0.69 20.28
CA ALA A 30 -6.26 -1.44 19.55
C ALA A 30 -4.92 -1.48 20.32
N GLU A 31 -4.50 -0.35 20.88
CA GLU A 31 -3.30 -0.27 21.71
C GLU A 31 -3.40 -1.10 22.97
N TYR A 32 -4.53 -1.05 23.67
CA TYR A 32 -4.80 -1.85 24.86
C TYR A 32 -4.69 -3.35 24.57
N ILE A 33 -5.31 -3.83 23.48
CA ILE A 33 -5.24 -5.24 23.05
C ILE A 33 -3.79 -5.65 22.80
N MET A 34 -3.04 -4.85 22.05
CA MET A 34 -1.67 -5.20 21.69
C MET A 34 -0.72 -5.23 22.88
N ARG A 35 -0.88 -4.34 23.87
CA ARG A 35 -0.12 -4.35 25.12
C ARG A 35 -0.44 -5.59 25.95
N ASN A 36 -1.72 -5.91 26.13
CA ASN A 36 -2.13 -7.07 26.92
C ASN A 36 -1.78 -8.41 26.24
N ALA A 37 -1.75 -8.46 24.91
CA ALA A 37 -1.23 -9.62 24.17
C ALA A 37 0.28 -9.85 24.35
N GLY A 38 0.98 -9.01 25.13
CA GLY A 38 2.41 -9.15 25.42
C GLY A 38 3.29 -8.93 24.19
N LEU A 39 2.80 -8.23 23.18
CA LEU A 39 3.56 -7.96 21.97
C LEU A 39 4.76 -7.05 22.21
N GLU A 40 4.78 -6.29 23.30
CA GLU A 40 5.91 -5.42 23.65
C GLU A 40 7.07 -6.19 24.30
N GLU A 41 6.79 -7.24 25.08
CA GLU A 41 7.77 -7.96 25.89
C GLU A 41 8.36 -9.19 25.21
N ALA A 42 7.67 -9.80 24.25
CA ALA A 42 8.17 -11.01 23.60
C ALA A 42 9.37 -10.70 22.68
N GLN A 43 10.34 -11.62 22.62
CA GLN A 43 11.45 -11.59 21.65
C GLN A 43 10.98 -11.88 20.21
N ALA A 44 9.67 -12.04 20.02
CA ALA A 44 8.99 -12.30 18.77
C ALA A 44 9.16 -11.16 17.74
N GLY A 45 9.00 -11.47 16.46
CA GLY A 45 9.07 -10.51 15.37
C GLY A 45 10.39 -10.53 14.62
N ILE A 46 10.49 -9.72 13.55
CA ILE A 46 11.72 -9.59 12.74
C ILE A 46 12.61 -8.50 13.31
N ARG A 47 13.91 -8.79 13.42
CA ARG A 47 14.88 -7.82 13.89
C ARG A 47 15.46 -7.03 12.72
N ILE A 48 15.19 -5.73 12.68
CA ILE A 48 15.71 -4.84 11.63
C ILE A 48 16.45 -3.68 12.29
N ALA A 49 17.74 -3.55 11.97
CA ALA A 49 18.62 -2.50 12.50
C ALA A 49 18.53 -2.35 14.04
N GLY A 50 18.54 -3.47 14.76
CA GLY A 50 18.48 -3.51 16.22
C GLY A 50 17.09 -3.31 16.83
N ARG A 51 16.05 -3.01 16.04
CA ARG A 51 14.67 -2.90 16.48
C ARG A 51 13.87 -4.15 16.13
N ASN A 52 13.05 -4.60 17.05
CA ASN A 52 12.17 -5.76 16.85
C ASN A 52 10.81 -5.28 16.33
N ILE A 53 10.42 -5.73 15.13
CA ILE A 53 9.15 -5.36 14.50
C ILE A 53 8.24 -6.58 14.52
N LYS A 54 7.14 -6.48 15.24
CA LYS A 54 6.18 -7.57 15.47
C LYS A 54 4.85 -7.31 14.78
N ASN A 55 4.48 -6.05 14.66
CA ASN A 55 3.21 -5.65 14.05
C ASN A 55 3.31 -4.31 13.36
N LEU A 56 2.45 -4.13 12.35
CA LEU A 56 2.17 -2.85 11.70
C LEU A 56 0.66 -2.65 11.76
N ARG A 57 0.21 -1.45 12.13
CA ARG A 57 -1.21 -1.16 12.33
C ARG A 57 -1.64 0.09 11.59
N TYR A 58 -2.82 0.00 10.99
CA TYR A 58 -3.51 1.13 10.41
C TYR A 58 -5.02 0.97 10.63
N ALA A 59 -5.58 1.71 11.57
CA ALA A 59 -6.96 1.54 12.04
C ALA A 59 -7.23 0.08 12.46
N ASP A 60 -8.17 -0.59 11.81
CA ASP A 60 -8.54 -1.99 12.03
C ASP A 60 -7.64 -2.99 11.26
N ASP A 61 -6.90 -2.53 10.26
CA ASP A 61 -5.95 -3.36 9.52
C ASP A 61 -4.67 -3.57 10.36
N THR A 62 -4.42 -4.81 10.77
CA THR A 62 -3.24 -5.20 11.55
C THR A 62 -2.46 -6.26 10.81
N THR A 63 -1.15 -6.07 10.67
CA THR A 63 -0.22 -7.09 10.17
C THR A 63 0.65 -7.55 11.33
N LEU A 64 0.65 -8.86 11.61
CA LEU A 64 1.58 -9.49 12.54
C LEU A 64 2.75 -10.06 11.75
N ILE A 65 3.94 -9.98 12.33
CA ILE A 65 5.19 -10.38 11.68
C ILE A 65 5.98 -11.26 12.64
N ALA A 66 6.46 -12.40 12.17
CA ALA A 66 7.27 -13.34 12.95
C ALA A 66 8.29 -14.06 12.06
N GLU A 67 9.31 -14.64 12.66
CA GLU A 67 10.33 -15.44 11.97
C GLU A 67 9.92 -16.90 11.77
N SER A 68 8.99 -17.42 12.61
CA SER A 68 8.48 -18.79 12.51
C SER A 68 6.95 -18.85 12.45
N GLU A 69 6.44 -19.99 11.98
CA GLU A 69 5.01 -20.27 11.90
C GLU A 69 4.38 -20.37 13.29
N GLU A 70 5.05 -21.07 14.21
CA GLU A 70 4.59 -21.28 15.59
C GLU A 70 4.48 -19.96 16.34
N GLU A 71 5.48 -19.09 16.16
CA GLU A 71 5.51 -17.76 16.74
C GLU A 71 4.35 -16.91 16.21
N LEU A 72 4.14 -16.89 14.89
CA LEU A 72 3.06 -16.12 14.27
C LEU A 72 1.69 -16.61 14.77
N LYS A 73 1.51 -17.92 14.87
CA LYS A 73 0.28 -18.53 15.40
C LYS A 73 0.04 -18.14 16.86
N SER A 74 1.08 -18.20 17.70
CA SER A 74 1.02 -17.78 19.10
C SER A 74 0.62 -16.31 19.24
N LEU A 75 1.24 -15.41 18.43
CA LEU A 75 0.90 -13.99 18.42
C LEU A 75 -0.55 -13.75 18.01
N LEU A 76 -1.00 -14.42 16.96
CA LEU A 76 -2.37 -14.27 16.43
C LEU A 76 -3.41 -14.73 17.47
N MET A 77 -3.16 -15.86 18.15
CA MET A 77 -4.08 -16.36 19.17
C MET A 77 -4.16 -15.42 20.38
N LYS A 78 -3.04 -14.86 20.84
CA LYS A 78 -3.03 -13.87 21.93
C LYS A 78 -3.81 -12.61 21.55
N VAL A 79 -3.61 -12.08 20.34
CA VAL A 79 -4.36 -10.91 19.87
C VAL A 79 -5.85 -11.21 19.76
N LYS A 80 -6.23 -12.41 19.30
CA LYS A 80 -7.62 -12.86 19.24
C LYS A 80 -8.24 -12.90 20.63
N GLU A 81 -7.60 -13.56 21.60
CA GLU A 81 -8.09 -13.69 22.98
C GLU A 81 -8.29 -12.33 23.66
N GLU A 82 -7.30 -11.43 23.55
CA GLU A 82 -7.42 -10.08 24.11
C GLU A 82 -8.47 -9.23 23.38
N GLY A 83 -8.63 -9.41 22.08
CA GLY A 83 -9.70 -8.76 21.30
C GLY A 83 -11.09 -9.20 21.75
N GLU A 84 -11.29 -10.51 21.98
CA GLU A 84 -12.57 -11.07 22.42
C GLU A 84 -12.97 -10.56 23.82
N LYS A 85 -12.03 -10.37 24.75
CA LYS A 85 -12.29 -9.79 26.07
C LYS A 85 -12.91 -8.40 26.00
N VAL A 86 -12.58 -7.62 24.98
CA VAL A 86 -13.11 -6.27 24.78
C VAL A 86 -14.23 -6.21 23.73
N GLY A 87 -14.69 -7.37 23.24
CA GLY A 87 -15.81 -7.48 22.30
C GLY A 87 -15.42 -7.29 20.83
N LEU A 88 -14.13 -7.27 20.48
CA LEU A 88 -13.66 -7.27 19.10
C LEU A 88 -13.38 -8.70 18.65
N LYS A 89 -13.89 -9.06 17.47
CA LYS A 89 -13.69 -10.40 16.88
C LYS A 89 -12.77 -10.33 15.66
N LEU A 90 -11.86 -11.29 15.59
CA LEU A 90 -11.04 -11.49 14.40
C LEU A 90 -11.91 -11.91 13.22
N ASN A 91 -11.77 -11.25 12.07
CA ASN A 91 -12.44 -11.67 10.86
C ASN A 91 -11.55 -12.68 10.11
N ILE A 92 -11.79 -13.97 10.35
CA ILE A 92 -10.96 -15.07 9.82
C ILE A 92 -10.99 -15.08 8.28
N GLN A 93 -12.13 -14.82 7.66
CA GLN A 93 -12.27 -14.81 6.19
C GLN A 93 -11.46 -13.71 5.51
N LYS A 94 -11.25 -12.57 6.20
CA LYS A 94 -10.39 -11.48 5.72
C LYS A 94 -8.93 -11.64 6.13
N THR A 95 -8.65 -12.46 7.13
CA THR A 95 -7.29 -12.73 7.59
C THR A 95 -6.56 -13.60 6.57
N LYS A 96 -5.36 -13.21 6.20
CA LYS A 96 -4.52 -13.92 5.24
C LYS A 96 -3.14 -14.16 5.84
N ILE A 97 -2.53 -15.29 5.49
CA ILE A 97 -1.16 -15.61 5.88
C ILE A 97 -0.29 -15.58 4.63
N MET A 98 0.85 -14.94 4.75
CA MET A 98 1.85 -14.90 3.68
C MET A 98 3.22 -15.25 4.26
N ALA A 99 3.94 -16.16 3.61
CA ALA A 99 5.27 -16.59 4.03
C ALA A 99 6.23 -16.65 2.86
N SER A 100 7.52 -16.53 3.14
CA SER A 100 8.59 -16.71 2.14
C SER A 100 8.90 -18.17 1.81
N GLY A 101 8.40 -19.12 2.63
CA GLY A 101 8.57 -20.57 2.49
C GLY A 101 7.23 -21.30 2.52
N PRO A 102 7.29 -22.64 2.44
CA PRO A 102 6.10 -23.45 2.58
C PRO A 102 5.53 -23.29 4.00
N ILE A 103 4.22 -23.10 4.10
CA ILE A 103 3.48 -22.95 5.34
C ILE A 103 2.32 -23.94 5.35
N THR A 104 2.04 -24.49 6.53
CA THR A 104 0.88 -25.38 6.72
C THR A 104 -0.43 -24.59 6.74
N SER A 105 -1.55 -25.24 6.45
CA SER A 105 -2.86 -24.62 6.59
C SER A 105 -3.20 -24.47 8.08
N TRP A 106 -3.71 -23.30 8.46
CA TRP A 106 -4.13 -23.02 9.82
C TRP A 106 -5.64 -23.05 9.95
N GLU A 107 -6.11 -23.57 11.07
CA GLU A 107 -7.51 -23.50 11.46
C GLU A 107 -7.65 -22.68 12.75
N ILE A 108 -8.59 -21.77 12.75
CA ILE A 108 -8.98 -20.95 13.90
C ILE A 108 -10.49 -21.08 14.04
N ASP A 109 -10.95 -21.58 15.19
CA ASP A 109 -12.38 -21.80 15.48
C ASP A 109 -13.10 -22.68 14.43
N GLY A 110 -12.39 -23.64 13.82
CA GLY A 110 -12.93 -24.50 12.76
C GLY A 110 -12.99 -23.87 11.37
N GLU A 111 -12.50 -22.63 11.21
CA GLU A 111 -12.35 -21.98 9.90
C GLU A 111 -10.89 -22.00 9.46
N THR A 112 -10.64 -22.34 8.20
CA THR A 112 -9.30 -22.35 7.62
C THR A 112 -8.88 -20.93 7.26
N VAL A 113 -7.69 -20.52 7.73
CA VAL A 113 -7.06 -19.24 7.33
C VAL A 113 -6.36 -19.44 5.99
N GLU A 114 -6.69 -18.61 5.03
CA GLU A 114 -6.15 -18.70 3.67
C GLU A 114 -4.69 -18.30 3.62
N THR A 115 -3.85 -19.18 3.07
CA THR A 115 -2.45 -18.87 2.75
C THR A 115 -2.36 -18.31 1.33
N VAL A 116 -1.70 -17.16 1.18
CA VAL A 116 -1.63 -16.45 -0.09
C VAL A 116 -0.18 -16.09 -0.45
N SER A 117 0.12 -16.04 -1.75
CA SER A 117 1.41 -15.55 -2.26
C SER A 117 1.44 -14.04 -2.42
N ASP A 118 0.29 -13.40 -2.47
CA ASP A 118 0.12 -11.97 -2.58
C ASP A 118 -1.22 -11.51 -1.99
N PHE A 119 -1.29 -10.28 -1.52
CA PHE A 119 -2.55 -9.68 -1.08
C PHE A 119 -2.52 -8.15 -1.23
N ILE A 120 -3.69 -7.52 -1.09
CA ILE A 120 -3.81 -6.07 -1.17
C ILE A 120 -3.89 -5.51 0.25
N PHE A 121 -2.83 -4.78 0.66
CA PHE A 121 -2.77 -4.08 1.94
C PHE A 121 -2.73 -2.57 1.70
N LEU A 122 -3.62 -1.83 2.36
CA LEU A 122 -3.77 -0.37 2.21
C LEU A 122 -3.82 0.07 0.74
N GLY A 123 -4.51 -0.71 -0.10
CA GLY A 123 -4.65 -0.42 -1.52
C GLY A 123 -3.44 -0.76 -2.39
N SER A 124 -2.34 -1.27 -1.86
CA SER A 124 -1.16 -1.73 -2.61
C SER A 124 -1.04 -3.25 -2.59
N LYS A 125 -0.67 -3.84 -3.72
CA LYS A 125 -0.44 -5.28 -3.83
C LYS A 125 0.95 -5.62 -3.31
N ILE A 126 1.01 -6.44 -2.27
CA ILE A 126 2.24 -6.95 -1.66
C ILE A 126 2.39 -8.42 -2.06
N THR A 127 3.61 -8.83 -2.38
CA THR A 127 3.96 -10.20 -2.75
C THR A 127 5.00 -10.77 -1.79
N ALA A 128 5.00 -12.09 -1.59
CA ALA A 128 5.93 -12.76 -0.68
C ALA A 128 7.41 -12.60 -1.09
N ASP A 129 7.69 -12.41 -2.37
CA ASP A 129 9.03 -12.16 -2.91
C ASP A 129 9.46 -10.67 -2.90
N GLY A 130 8.58 -9.76 -2.44
CA GLY A 130 8.82 -8.32 -2.41
C GLY A 130 8.94 -7.65 -3.79
N ASP A 131 8.57 -8.34 -4.88
CA ASP A 131 8.66 -7.78 -6.24
C ASP A 131 7.47 -6.86 -6.55
N CYS A 132 7.75 -5.58 -6.78
CA CYS A 132 6.72 -4.58 -7.09
C CYS A 132 6.14 -4.70 -8.53
N ARG A 133 6.63 -5.60 -9.36
CA ARG A 133 6.22 -5.78 -10.78
C ARG A 133 4.72 -6.03 -10.92
N HIS A 134 4.15 -6.83 -10.02
CA HIS A 134 2.73 -7.15 -10.02
C HIS A 134 1.86 -5.93 -9.66
N GLU A 135 2.31 -5.12 -8.70
CA GLU A 135 1.63 -3.88 -8.34
C GLU A 135 1.73 -2.84 -9.46
N ILE A 136 2.90 -2.62 -10.05
CA ILE A 136 3.07 -1.72 -11.19
C ILE A 136 2.10 -2.10 -12.33
N LYS A 137 2.02 -3.38 -12.69
CA LYS A 137 1.09 -3.88 -13.70
C LYS A 137 -0.37 -3.61 -13.33
N ARG A 138 -0.74 -3.83 -12.07
CA ARG A 138 -2.09 -3.58 -11.56
C ARG A 138 -2.43 -2.10 -11.63
N ARG A 139 -1.51 -1.21 -11.25
CA ARG A 139 -1.69 0.25 -11.33
C ARG A 139 -1.90 0.73 -12.76
N PHE A 140 -1.18 0.18 -13.72
CA PHE A 140 -1.43 0.51 -15.13
C PHE A 140 -2.81 0.07 -15.60
N LEU A 141 -3.31 -1.08 -15.15
CA LEU A 141 -4.68 -1.50 -15.47
C LEU A 141 -5.71 -0.55 -14.87
N LEU A 142 -5.53 -0.11 -13.62
CA LEU A 142 -6.39 0.88 -12.98
C LEU A 142 -6.32 2.23 -13.72
N GLY A 143 -5.13 2.70 -14.06
CA GLY A 143 -4.94 3.93 -14.84
C GLY A 143 -5.60 3.86 -16.22
N ARG A 144 -5.54 2.72 -16.90
CA ARG A 144 -6.24 2.47 -18.17
C ARG A 144 -7.76 2.52 -17.99
N LYS A 145 -8.28 1.99 -16.88
CA LYS A 145 -9.71 2.06 -16.56
C LYS A 145 -10.16 3.50 -16.37
N VAL A 146 -9.41 4.29 -15.58
CA VAL A 146 -9.69 5.72 -15.40
C VAL A 146 -9.63 6.47 -16.72
N MET A 147 -8.59 6.23 -17.54
CA MET A 147 -8.45 6.85 -18.86
C MET A 147 -9.63 6.51 -19.79
N SER A 148 -10.18 5.31 -19.67
CA SER A 148 -11.38 4.90 -20.43
C SER A 148 -12.65 5.57 -19.92
N ASN A 149 -12.78 5.76 -18.62
CA ASN A 149 -13.92 6.49 -18.04
C ASN A 149 -13.92 7.97 -18.43
N LEU A 150 -12.76 8.55 -18.71
CA LEU A 150 -12.62 9.93 -19.19
C LEU A 150 -12.83 10.07 -20.70
N ASP A 151 -13.08 8.99 -21.43
CA ASP A 151 -13.07 8.96 -22.90
C ASP A 151 -14.10 9.96 -23.52
N SER A 152 -15.28 10.12 -22.91
CA SER A 152 -16.29 11.09 -23.35
C SER A 152 -15.77 12.53 -23.27
N ILE A 153 -15.13 12.88 -22.16
CA ILE A 153 -14.54 14.20 -21.91
C ILE A 153 -13.34 14.44 -22.85
N LEU A 154 -12.47 13.46 -22.98
CA LEU A 154 -11.29 13.56 -23.83
C LEU A 154 -11.64 13.62 -25.30
N LYS A 155 -12.79 13.10 -25.72
CA LYS A 155 -13.33 13.18 -27.09
C LYS A 155 -14.07 14.49 -27.38
N SER A 156 -14.56 15.23 -26.38
CA SER A 156 -15.27 16.49 -26.59
C SER A 156 -14.39 17.48 -27.36
N ARG A 157 -14.99 18.22 -28.30
CA ARG A 157 -14.33 19.30 -29.06
C ARG A 157 -14.35 20.61 -28.28
N ASP A 158 -15.27 20.76 -27.33
CA ASP A 158 -15.45 21.99 -26.55
C ASP A 158 -14.37 22.16 -25.47
N ILE A 159 -13.66 21.08 -25.15
CA ILE A 159 -12.59 21.09 -24.13
C ILE A 159 -11.25 21.23 -24.83
N ILE A 160 -10.52 22.30 -24.49
CA ILE A 160 -9.21 22.60 -25.05
C ILE A 160 -8.15 21.58 -24.57
N LEU A 161 -7.12 21.41 -25.39
CA LEU A 161 -6.06 20.44 -25.15
C LEU A 161 -5.34 20.59 -23.80
N PRO A 162 -4.96 21.80 -23.35
CA PRO A 162 -4.34 21.98 -22.03
C PRO A 162 -5.19 21.46 -20.87
N THR A 163 -6.50 21.67 -20.92
CA THR A 163 -7.43 21.16 -19.89
C THR A 163 -7.46 19.63 -19.89
N LYS A 164 -7.45 19.01 -21.07
CA LYS A 164 -7.38 17.54 -21.18
C LYS A 164 -6.07 16.97 -20.61
N VAL A 165 -4.95 17.65 -20.87
CA VAL A 165 -3.64 17.28 -20.28
C VAL A 165 -3.71 17.39 -18.75
N CYS A 166 -4.27 18.49 -18.24
CA CYS A 166 -4.46 18.68 -16.80
C CYS A 166 -5.32 17.56 -16.18
N LEU A 167 -6.41 17.15 -16.84
CA LEU A 167 -7.26 16.05 -16.37
C LEU A 167 -6.50 14.71 -16.31
N VAL A 168 -5.68 14.39 -17.30
CA VAL A 168 -4.86 13.17 -17.27
C VAL A 168 -3.86 13.22 -16.11
N ASN A 169 -3.18 14.35 -15.93
CA ASN A 169 -2.23 14.54 -14.84
C ASN A 169 -2.89 14.48 -13.45
N ALA A 170 -4.10 15.00 -13.31
CA ALA A 170 -4.80 15.07 -12.03
C ALA A 170 -5.58 13.80 -11.67
N MET A 171 -6.05 13.03 -12.66
CA MET A 171 -6.94 11.89 -12.41
C MET A 171 -6.32 10.52 -12.73
N VAL A 172 -5.49 10.44 -13.77
CA VAL A 172 -4.91 9.16 -14.20
C VAL A 172 -3.58 8.89 -13.50
N PHE A 173 -2.67 9.84 -13.53
CA PHE A 173 -1.33 9.65 -13.00
C PHE A 173 -1.29 9.42 -11.48
N PRO A 174 -2.09 10.09 -10.63
CA PRO A 174 -2.13 9.79 -9.20
C PRO A 174 -2.57 8.36 -8.89
N VAL A 175 -3.49 7.80 -9.67
CA VAL A 175 -3.91 6.39 -9.52
C VAL A 175 -2.76 5.44 -9.85
N VAL A 176 -1.98 5.77 -10.87
CA VAL A 176 -0.81 4.98 -11.30
C VAL A 176 0.35 5.10 -10.33
N MET A 177 0.60 6.30 -9.80
CA MET A 177 1.72 6.59 -8.90
C MET A 177 1.48 6.22 -7.44
N TYR A 178 0.26 5.83 -7.06
CA TYR A 178 -0.06 5.50 -5.67
C TYR A 178 0.87 4.42 -5.11
N GLY A 179 1.59 4.74 -4.02
CA GLY A 179 2.52 3.84 -3.35
C GLY A 179 3.85 3.64 -4.09
N CYS A 180 4.14 4.44 -5.14
CA CYS A 180 5.36 4.31 -5.93
C CYS A 180 6.64 4.62 -5.14
N GLU A 181 6.51 5.26 -3.99
CA GLU A 181 7.62 5.59 -3.09
C GLU A 181 8.36 4.33 -2.62
N SER A 182 7.61 3.25 -2.41
CA SER A 182 8.15 1.96 -1.97
C SER A 182 8.69 1.07 -3.11
N TRP A 183 8.43 1.42 -4.39
CA TRP A 183 8.77 0.53 -5.49
C TRP A 183 10.26 0.49 -5.82
N THR A 184 10.81 -0.69 -5.98
CA THR A 184 12.14 -0.91 -6.56
C THR A 184 12.01 -1.04 -8.07
N VAL A 185 12.05 0.08 -8.80
CA VAL A 185 11.82 0.11 -10.24
C VAL A 185 13.06 -0.34 -11.00
N LYS A 186 13.00 -1.53 -11.61
CA LYS A 186 14.06 -2.08 -12.48
C LYS A 186 13.98 -1.49 -13.89
N LYS A 187 15.00 -1.69 -14.71
CA LYS A 187 15.07 -1.17 -16.10
C LYS A 187 13.88 -1.60 -16.98
N ALA A 188 13.38 -2.82 -16.77
CA ALA A 188 12.22 -3.33 -17.50
C ALA A 188 10.93 -2.58 -17.14
N GLU A 189 10.75 -2.26 -15.87
CA GLU A 189 9.60 -1.51 -15.37
C GLU A 189 9.62 -0.05 -15.84
N ARG A 190 10.80 0.59 -15.91
CA ARG A 190 10.95 1.93 -16.49
C ARG A 190 10.41 1.99 -17.91
N ARG A 191 10.81 1.03 -18.76
CA ARG A 191 10.29 0.93 -20.13
C ARG A 191 8.76 0.78 -20.19
N ARG A 192 8.17 0.10 -19.21
CA ARG A 192 6.71 -0.04 -19.11
C ARG A 192 6.03 1.23 -18.67
N ILE A 193 6.65 1.99 -17.76
CA ILE A 193 6.20 3.33 -17.32
C ILE A 193 6.17 4.27 -18.52
N ASP A 194 7.25 4.35 -19.26
CA ASP A 194 7.36 5.18 -20.48
C ASP A 194 6.32 4.78 -21.53
N ALA A 195 6.15 3.47 -21.74
CA ALA A 195 5.17 2.96 -22.68
C ALA A 195 3.72 3.29 -22.25
N PHE A 196 3.43 3.26 -20.95
CA PHE A 196 2.12 3.63 -20.41
C PHE A 196 1.87 5.13 -20.58
N GLU A 197 2.83 5.98 -20.25
CA GLU A 197 2.74 7.42 -20.45
C GLU A 197 2.47 7.75 -21.91
N LEU A 198 3.26 7.18 -22.80
CA LEU A 198 3.09 7.37 -24.25
C LEU A 198 1.72 6.89 -24.74
N TRP A 199 1.22 5.80 -24.20
CA TRP A 199 -0.13 5.30 -24.50
C TRP A 199 -1.21 6.30 -24.06
N CYS A 200 -1.09 6.93 -22.88
CA CYS A 200 -2.02 7.96 -22.41
C CYS A 200 -2.06 9.16 -23.37
N TRP A 201 -0.90 9.67 -23.76
CA TRP A 201 -0.79 10.82 -24.65
C TRP A 201 -1.27 10.51 -26.07
N ARG A 202 -0.94 9.33 -26.61
CA ARG A 202 -1.46 8.89 -27.92
C ARG A 202 -2.99 8.78 -27.91
N ARG A 203 -3.57 8.24 -26.84
CA ARG A 203 -5.02 8.13 -26.69
C ARG A 203 -5.69 9.50 -26.60
N LEU A 204 -5.11 10.42 -25.83
CA LEU A 204 -5.58 11.80 -25.69
C LEU A 204 -5.56 12.53 -27.04
N LEU A 205 -4.46 12.38 -27.81
CA LEU A 205 -4.27 12.98 -29.13
C LEU A 205 -5.03 12.27 -30.26
N ARG A 206 -5.55 11.09 -30.01
CA ARG A 206 -6.15 10.20 -31.02
C ARG A 206 -5.15 9.85 -32.15
N VAL A 207 -3.88 9.67 -31.80
CA VAL A 207 -2.83 9.28 -32.73
C VAL A 207 -2.61 7.78 -32.67
N PRO A 208 -3.06 7.01 -33.69
CA PRO A 208 -2.81 5.57 -33.72
C PRO A 208 -1.30 5.29 -33.87
N TRP A 209 -0.89 4.07 -33.53
CA TRP A 209 0.51 3.64 -33.68
C TRP A 209 0.98 3.68 -35.13
N THR A 210 0.06 3.48 -36.08
CA THR A 210 0.32 3.49 -37.52
C THR A 210 0.54 4.88 -38.12
N ALA A 211 0.31 5.97 -37.36
CA ALA A 211 0.36 7.33 -37.87
C ALA A 211 1.78 7.89 -38.08
N GLY A 212 2.84 7.07 -37.91
CA GLY A 212 4.23 7.48 -38.19
C GLY A 212 4.80 8.61 -37.31
N ARG A 213 4.04 9.12 -36.34
CA ARG A 213 4.52 10.17 -35.43
C ARG A 213 5.54 9.64 -34.43
N SER A 214 6.67 10.33 -34.32
CA SER A 214 7.71 9.96 -33.36
C SER A 214 7.24 10.09 -31.90
N ASN A 215 7.77 9.24 -31.03
CA ASN A 215 7.44 9.29 -29.61
C ASN A 215 7.80 10.64 -28.97
N GLN A 216 8.93 11.24 -29.38
CA GLN A 216 9.35 12.56 -28.92
C GLN A 216 8.34 13.65 -29.27
N SER A 217 7.72 13.61 -30.47
CA SER A 217 6.68 14.58 -30.85
C SER A 217 5.41 14.45 -30.03
N ILE A 218 5.10 13.23 -29.56
CA ILE A 218 3.96 12.96 -28.69
C ILE A 218 4.22 13.47 -27.27
N LEU A 219 5.40 13.19 -26.71
CA LEU A 219 5.78 13.60 -25.35
C LEU A 219 5.88 15.12 -25.16
N LYS A 220 6.15 15.90 -26.23
CA LYS A 220 6.15 17.38 -26.19
C LYS A 220 4.80 17.99 -25.79
N ILE A 221 3.73 17.21 -25.77
CA ILE A 221 2.40 17.68 -25.37
C ILE A 221 2.27 17.92 -23.87
N SER A 222 3.06 17.20 -23.08
CA SER A 222 3.18 17.40 -21.65
C SER A 222 4.47 18.21 -21.37
N PRO A 223 4.38 19.53 -21.23
CA PRO A 223 5.57 20.38 -21.05
C PRO A 223 6.17 20.25 -19.65
N GLY A 224 5.85 19.20 -18.93
CA GLY A 224 6.31 18.96 -17.57
C GLY A 224 7.27 17.78 -17.46
N CYS A 225 7.40 17.31 -16.25
CA CYS A 225 8.17 16.12 -15.92
C CYS A 225 7.48 14.86 -16.48
N SER A 226 8.25 13.88 -16.95
CA SER A 226 7.73 12.57 -17.35
C SER A 226 7.08 11.86 -16.17
N LEU A 227 6.24 10.85 -16.43
CA LEU A 227 5.64 10.04 -15.39
C LEU A 227 6.69 9.40 -14.48
N GLU A 228 7.79 8.89 -15.05
CA GLU A 228 8.94 8.39 -14.28
C GLU A 228 9.55 9.48 -13.40
N GLY A 229 9.73 10.67 -13.95
CA GLY A 229 10.26 11.84 -13.22
C GLY A 229 9.35 12.27 -12.08
N MET A 230 8.03 12.24 -12.27
CA MET A 230 7.06 12.50 -11.19
C MET A 230 7.15 11.44 -10.07
N MET A 231 7.25 10.15 -10.42
CA MET A 231 7.46 9.08 -9.45
C MET A 231 8.77 9.26 -8.67
N LEU A 232 9.84 9.63 -9.35
CA LEU A 232 11.14 9.92 -8.70
C LEU A 232 11.03 11.10 -7.75
N ASN A 233 10.33 12.16 -8.15
CA ASN A 233 10.11 13.32 -7.30
C ASN A 233 9.35 12.96 -6.02
N LEU A 234 8.27 12.18 -6.12
CA LEU A 234 7.53 11.68 -4.95
C LEU A 234 8.44 10.85 -4.02
N LYS A 235 9.27 9.98 -4.58
CA LYS A 235 10.27 9.21 -3.82
C LYS A 235 11.25 10.11 -3.07
N LEU A 236 11.79 11.11 -3.74
CA LEU A 236 12.74 12.04 -3.13
C LEU A 236 12.08 12.93 -2.07
N GLN A 237 10.85 13.36 -2.29
CA GLN A 237 10.07 14.10 -1.29
C GLN A 237 9.82 13.25 -0.05
N TYR A 238 9.39 11.98 -0.24
CA TYR A 238 9.18 11.04 0.86
C TYR A 238 10.48 10.78 1.63
N PHE A 239 11.58 10.50 0.91
CA PHE A 239 12.90 10.32 1.50
C PHE A 239 13.33 11.55 2.31
N GLY A 240 13.21 12.76 1.75
CA GLY A 240 13.54 14.00 2.45
C GLY A 240 12.68 14.22 3.70
N HIS A 241 11.40 13.80 3.65
CA HIS A 241 10.51 13.85 4.82
C HIS A 241 10.95 12.86 5.91
N LEU A 242 11.31 11.62 5.53
CA LEU A 242 11.81 10.63 6.47
C LEU A 242 13.12 11.05 7.14
N MET A 243 14.03 11.63 6.38
CA MET A 243 15.34 12.05 6.92
C MET A 243 15.22 13.15 7.99
N ARG A 244 14.18 13.98 7.92
CA ARG A 244 13.89 15.01 8.94
C ARG A 244 13.27 14.47 10.21
N ARG A 245 12.70 13.26 10.19
CA ARG A 245 12.14 12.63 11.40
C ARG A 245 13.26 12.09 12.28
N VAL A 246 13.17 12.35 13.58
CA VAL A 246 14.00 11.72 14.60
C VAL A 246 13.31 10.40 14.96
N ASP A 247 14.04 9.29 14.99
CA ASP A 247 13.57 7.97 15.48
C ASP A 247 12.33 7.35 14.78
N SER A 248 12.15 7.55 13.48
CA SER A 248 11.11 6.83 12.75
C SER A 248 11.55 5.41 12.37
N LEU A 249 10.62 4.45 12.49
CA LEU A 249 10.83 3.07 12.06
C LEU A 249 11.19 3.01 10.58
N GLU A 250 10.51 3.78 9.74
CA GLU A 250 10.70 3.83 8.30
C GLU A 250 12.12 4.32 7.94
N LYS A 251 12.64 5.31 8.68
CA LYS A 251 14.03 5.78 8.53
C LYS A 251 15.02 4.68 8.87
N THR A 252 14.78 3.97 9.96
CA THR A 252 15.59 2.82 10.38
C THR A 252 15.60 1.71 9.33
N LEU A 253 14.44 1.38 8.77
CA LEU A 253 14.30 0.40 7.68
C LEU A 253 15.06 0.82 6.41
N MET A 254 14.99 2.08 6.03
CA MET A 254 15.69 2.59 4.84
C MET A 254 17.20 2.68 5.01
N LEU A 255 17.68 2.99 6.22
CA LEU A 255 19.11 3.15 6.52
C LEU A 255 19.77 1.88 7.06
N GLY A 256 19.01 0.94 7.59
CA GLY A 256 19.51 -0.28 8.22
C GLY A 256 20.34 -1.19 7.31
N GLY A 257 20.21 -1.05 5.99
CA GLY A 257 21.08 -1.72 5.02
C GLY A 257 22.43 -1.03 4.79
N LEU A 258 22.59 0.20 5.26
CA LEU A 258 23.84 0.97 5.08
C LEU A 258 24.83 0.81 6.24
N GLY A 259 24.39 0.28 7.38
CA GLY A 259 25.22 0.10 8.57
C GLY A 259 25.85 -1.28 8.74
N ALA A 260 25.50 -2.25 7.92
CA ALA A 260 26.03 -3.63 8.04
C ALA A 260 27.31 -3.90 7.21
N GLY A 261 27.85 -2.89 6.54
CA GLY A 261 29.03 -3.02 5.67
C GLY A 261 30.31 -2.34 6.16
N GLY A 262 30.40 -1.95 7.42
CA GLY A 262 31.51 -1.11 7.93
C GLY A 262 32.21 -1.59 9.18
N GLU A 263 32.24 -2.91 9.46
CA GLU A 263 33.27 -3.47 10.34
C GLU A 263 34.24 -4.28 9.49
N GLY A 264 35.09 -3.57 8.74
CA GLY A 264 36.27 -4.09 8.14
C GLY A 264 37.30 -4.34 9.23
N ASP A 265 37.65 -5.57 9.36
CA ASP A 265 38.81 -6.19 9.93
C ASP A 265 40.06 -5.27 9.93
N ASP A 266 40.39 -4.72 11.09
CA ASP A 266 41.68 -4.08 11.37
C ASP A 266 42.38 -4.93 12.40
N ARG A 267 42.94 -6.06 11.92
CA ARG A 267 43.92 -6.87 12.61
C ARG A 267 45.05 -7.21 11.65
N GLY A 268 46.15 -6.54 11.82
CA GLY A 268 47.42 -6.86 11.21
C GLY A 268 48.48 -5.85 11.59
#